data_7562120fae88285ada6c039049dacb4b
#
_entry.id   7562120fae88285ada6c039049dacb4b
#
_cell.length_a   1.000
_cell.length_b   1.000
_cell.length_c   1.000
_cell.angle_alpha   90.00
_cell.angle_beta   90.00
_cell.angle_gamma   90.00
#
_symmetry.space_group_name_H-M   'P 1'
#
loop_
_entity.id
_entity.type
_entity.pdbx_description
1 polymer ?
#
loop_
_entity_poly.entity_id
_entity_poly.type
_entity_poly.pdbx_seq_one_letter_code
_entity_poly.pdbx_strand_id
1 'polypeptide(L)'
;MRSGPFDETTRVLDAAKACCERWGIDKVTIDDIANDAGVSRATLCRLFPGRKDVLFEALRVRELEDFFTRLTGHVDGALDLEDLLVRTVVAATHELRDDQSLALMLASAPGDTLSQLTVEGLPRIMRVATIFLAPLVDPYLPRRESARLVELLSRLVISYFLAPSDHVDLGDADSARPFINTFILPAFQASLTCLLYTSPSPRDRTRSRMPSSA
;
A
#
# COMPACT_ATOMS: atom_id res chain seq x y z
N MET A 1 36.92 1.78 4.34
CA MET A 1 35.66 1.56 5.09
C MET A 1 34.90 0.49 4.35
N ARG A 2 34.63 -0.69 4.93
CA ARG A 2 33.79 -1.72 4.29
C ARG A 2 32.35 -1.28 4.45
N SER A 3 31.68 -0.95 3.32
CA SER A 3 30.23 -0.72 3.30
C SER A 3 29.52 -1.94 3.88
N GLY A 4 28.58 -1.73 4.80
CA GLY A 4 27.83 -2.83 5.39
C GLY A 4 26.88 -3.48 4.37
N PRO A 5 26.37 -4.70 4.62
CA PRO A 5 25.45 -5.41 3.70
C PRO A 5 24.20 -4.60 3.37
N PHE A 6 23.75 -3.73 4.26
CA PHE A 6 22.60 -2.84 4.06
C PHE A 6 22.86 -1.79 2.99
N ASP A 7 24.06 -1.21 2.98
CA ASP A 7 24.50 -0.22 1.99
C ASP A 7 24.67 -0.85 0.60
N GLU A 8 25.16 -2.11 0.53
CA GLU A 8 25.27 -2.85 -0.73
C GLU A 8 23.89 -3.19 -1.34
N THR A 9 22.93 -3.60 -0.52
CA THR A 9 21.55 -3.90 -0.96
C THR A 9 20.88 -2.66 -1.54
N THR A 10 20.97 -1.53 -0.84
CA THR A 10 20.41 -0.25 -1.29
C THR A 10 21.00 0.17 -2.62
N ARG A 11 22.34 0.14 -2.78
CA ARG A 11 23.02 0.47 -4.04
C ARG A 11 22.60 -0.42 -5.20
N VAL A 12 22.43 -1.71 -4.95
CA VAL A 12 21.97 -2.65 -5.99
C VAL A 12 20.54 -2.35 -6.42
N LEU A 13 19.65 -2.03 -5.48
CA LEU A 13 18.27 -1.66 -5.82
C LEU A 13 18.20 -0.30 -6.55
N ASP A 14 19.04 0.68 -6.17
CA ASP A 14 19.14 1.97 -6.87
C ASP A 14 19.62 1.77 -8.32
N ALA A 15 20.65 0.96 -8.51
CA ALA A 15 21.15 0.62 -9.82
C ALA A 15 20.11 -0.14 -10.66
N ALA A 16 19.37 -1.07 -10.04
CA ALA A 16 18.31 -1.79 -10.71
C ALA A 16 17.20 -0.86 -11.20
N LYS A 17 16.78 0.10 -10.37
CA LYS A 17 15.82 1.14 -10.74
C LYS A 17 16.32 1.97 -11.93
N ALA A 18 17.52 2.52 -11.81
CA ALA A 18 18.14 3.34 -12.87
C ALA A 18 18.30 2.58 -14.20
N CYS A 19 18.68 1.30 -14.15
CA CYS A 19 18.76 0.45 -15.32
C CYS A 19 17.38 0.22 -15.97
N CYS A 20 16.34 -0.03 -15.14
CA CYS A 20 14.97 -0.21 -15.63
C CYS A 20 14.41 1.05 -16.29
N GLU A 21 14.64 2.22 -15.71
CA GLU A 21 14.23 3.51 -16.26
C GLU A 21 14.92 3.81 -17.58
N ARG A 22 16.20 3.41 -17.74
CA ARG A 22 17.00 3.68 -18.92
C ARG A 22 16.71 2.72 -20.10
N TRP A 23 16.50 1.44 -19.82
CA TRP A 23 16.43 0.40 -20.87
C TRP A 23 15.15 -0.42 -20.89
N GLY A 24 14.29 -0.27 -19.86
CA GLY A 24 13.11 -1.10 -19.65
C GLY A 24 13.44 -2.44 -18.97
N ILE A 25 12.52 -2.94 -18.18
CA ILE A 25 12.69 -4.11 -17.31
C ILE A 25 13.10 -5.40 -18.06
N ASP A 26 12.62 -5.57 -19.29
CA ASP A 26 12.87 -6.77 -20.09
C ASP A 26 14.32 -6.85 -20.59
N LYS A 27 14.92 -5.70 -20.88
CA LYS A 27 16.28 -5.60 -21.44
C LYS A 27 17.38 -5.61 -20.40
N VAL A 28 17.05 -5.27 -19.15
CA VAL A 28 18.03 -5.17 -18.07
C VAL A 28 18.53 -6.56 -17.66
N THR A 29 19.85 -6.72 -17.58
CA THR A 29 20.50 -7.94 -17.11
C THR A 29 21.08 -7.78 -15.70
N ILE A 30 21.34 -8.90 -15.03
CA ILE A 30 22.02 -8.92 -13.73
C ILE A 30 23.42 -8.31 -13.81
N ASP A 31 24.10 -8.49 -14.96
CA ASP A 31 25.45 -7.97 -15.15
C ASP A 31 25.43 -6.44 -15.30
N ASP A 32 24.42 -5.88 -15.98
CA ASP A 32 24.24 -4.43 -16.07
C ASP A 32 24.04 -3.80 -14.71
N ILE A 33 23.16 -4.40 -13.87
CA ILE A 33 22.89 -3.95 -12.52
C ILE A 33 24.13 -4.07 -11.63
N ALA A 34 24.86 -5.18 -11.71
CA ALA A 34 26.09 -5.37 -10.91
C ALA A 34 27.15 -4.33 -11.27
N ASN A 35 27.32 -4.04 -12.58
CA ASN A 35 28.25 -3.02 -13.06
C ASN A 35 27.86 -1.61 -12.60
N ASP A 36 26.58 -1.24 -12.72
CA ASP A 36 26.08 0.08 -12.34
C ASP A 36 26.17 0.28 -10.79
N ALA A 37 25.85 -0.79 -10.02
CA ALA A 37 25.97 -0.79 -8.55
C ALA A 37 27.43 -0.81 -8.04
N GLY A 38 28.41 -1.06 -8.89
CA GLY A 38 29.81 -1.22 -8.49
C GLY A 38 30.05 -2.45 -7.59
N VAL A 39 29.30 -3.54 -7.80
CA VAL A 39 29.45 -4.80 -7.08
C VAL A 39 29.78 -5.95 -8.02
N SER A 40 30.37 -7.03 -7.47
CA SER A 40 30.58 -8.23 -8.28
C SER A 40 29.23 -8.97 -8.50
N ARG A 41 29.11 -9.67 -9.65
CA ARG A 41 27.98 -10.58 -9.91
C ARG A 41 27.78 -11.59 -8.75
N ALA A 42 28.87 -12.10 -8.18
CA ALA A 42 28.81 -13.03 -7.05
C ALA A 42 28.21 -12.36 -5.78
N THR A 43 28.57 -11.11 -5.52
CA THR A 43 27.96 -10.32 -4.43
C THR A 43 26.46 -10.11 -4.66
N LEU A 44 26.06 -9.71 -5.88
CA LEU A 44 24.65 -9.54 -6.22
C LEU A 44 23.85 -10.84 -6.06
N CYS A 45 24.38 -11.98 -6.57
CA CYS A 45 23.72 -13.28 -6.40
C CYS A 45 23.65 -13.76 -4.94
N ARG A 46 24.56 -13.33 -4.08
CA ARG A 46 24.50 -13.60 -2.63
C ARG A 46 23.45 -12.76 -1.94
N LEU A 47 23.30 -11.49 -2.33
CA LEU A 47 22.28 -10.58 -1.78
C LEU A 47 20.87 -10.98 -2.23
N PHE A 48 20.73 -11.42 -3.49
CA PHE A 48 19.46 -11.82 -4.09
C PHE A 48 19.53 -13.26 -4.64
N PRO A 49 19.44 -14.26 -3.73
CA PRO A 49 19.41 -15.66 -4.13
C PRO A 49 18.07 -15.95 -4.85
N GLY A 50 18.09 -16.23 -6.13
CA GLY A 50 16.93 -16.35 -7.00
C GLY A 50 17.02 -15.46 -8.23
N ARG A 51 18.13 -14.74 -8.36
CA ARG A 51 18.49 -13.93 -9.53
C ARG A 51 17.54 -12.76 -9.80
N LYS A 52 17.15 -12.58 -11.07
CA LYS A 52 16.41 -11.42 -11.57
C LYS A 52 15.05 -11.25 -10.87
N ASP A 53 14.32 -12.33 -10.68
CA ASP A 53 12.96 -12.28 -10.12
C ASP A 53 12.92 -11.80 -8.68
N VAL A 54 13.84 -12.32 -7.83
CA VAL A 54 13.93 -11.90 -6.43
C VAL A 54 14.39 -10.45 -6.30
N LEU A 55 15.34 -10.03 -7.15
CA LEU A 55 15.80 -8.65 -7.16
C LEU A 55 14.68 -7.68 -7.55
N PHE A 56 13.94 -7.98 -8.62
CA PHE A 56 12.85 -7.11 -9.05
C PHE A 56 11.65 -7.15 -8.10
N GLU A 57 11.41 -8.27 -7.43
CA GLU A 57 10.41 -8.31 -6.36
C GLU A 57 10.82 -7.40 -5.18
N ALA A 58 12.08 -7.44 -4.77
CA ALA A 58 12.59 -6.55 -3.73
C ALA A 58 12.52 -5.07 -4.17
N LEU A 59 12.81 -4.77 -5.44
CA LEU A 59 12.65 -3.41 -5.98
C LEU A 59 11.19 -2.95 -5.94
N ARG A 60 10.24 -3.79 -6.36
CA ARG A 60 8.80 -3.45 -6.30
C ARG A 60 8.32 -3.20 -4.88
N VAL A 61 8.77 -3.99 -3.90
CA VAL A 61 8.43 -3.77 -2.50
C VAL A 61 8.97 -2.43 -2.03
N ARG A 62 10.23 -2.11 -2.31
CA ARG A 62 10.85 -0.85 -1.93
C ARG A 62 10.13 0.37 -2.56
N GLU A 63 9.80 0.31 -3.85
CA GLU A 63 9.05 1.39 -4.51
C GLU A 63 7.69 1.64 -3.83
N LEU A 64 7.01 0.56 -3.41
CA LEU A 64 5.78 0.68 -2.63
C LEU A 64 6.02 1.28 -1.23
N GLU A 65 7.08 0.85 -0.53
CA GLU A 65 7.44 1.41 0.78
C GLU A 65 7.77 2.91 0.68
N ASP A 66 8.50 3.31 -0.35
CA ASP A 66 8.81 4.72 -0.63
C ASP A 66 7.53 5.52 -0.95
N PHE A 67 6.63 4.97 -1.76
CA PHE A 67 5.31 5.56 -2.05
C PHE A 67 4.50 5.77 -0.76
N PHE A 68 4.36 4.74 0.07
CA PHE A 68 3.60 4.86 1.31
C PHE A 68 4.28 5.73 2.35
N THR A 69 5.61 5.80 2.37
CA THR A 69 6.35 6.72 3.22
C THR A 69 6.05 8.18 2.86
N ARG A 70 6.05 8.52 1.56
CA ARG A 70 5.65 9.86 1.11
C ARG A 70 4.18 10.14 1.45
N LEU A 71 3.31 9.16 1.17
CA LEU A 71 1.87 9.28 1.45
C LEU A 71 1.60 9.54 2.93
N THR A 72 2.25 8.84 3.86
CA THR A 72 2.08 9.08 5.29
C THR A 72 2.53 10.47 5.72
N GLY A 73 3.55 11.03 5.06
CA GLY A 73 3.97 12.41 5.28
C GLY A 73 2.90 13.46 4.89
N HIS A 74 2.07 13.18 3.88
CA HIS A 74 0.99 14.09 3.46
C HIS A 74 -0.21 14.09 4.41
N VAL A 75 -0.39 13.04 5.20
CA VAL A 75 -1.55 12.89 6.10
C VAL A 75 -1.21 13.18 7.56
N ASP A 76 0.02 13.52 7.86
CA ASP A 76 0.43 13.92 9.20
C ASP A 76 -0.36 15.14 9.68
N GLY A 77 -0.75 15.13 10.94
CA GLY A 77 -1.58 16.18 11.54
C GLY A 77 -3.05 16.18 11.07
N ALA A 78 -3.58 15.09 10.53
CA ALA A 78 -5.00 14.96 10.23
C ALA A 78 -5.84 15.15 11.51
N LEU A 79 -6.94 15.92 11.39
CA LEU A 79 -7.74 16.37 12.53
C LEU A 79 -8.67 15.27 13.08
N ASP A 80 -9.21 14.45 12.20
CA ASP A 80 -10.14 13.36 12.49
C ASP A 80 -10.06 12.28 11.39
N LEU A 81 -10.91 11.26 11.51
CA LEU A 81 -10.95 10.16 10.55
C LEU A 81 -11.35 10.64 9.15
N GLU A 82 -12.30 11.55 9.03
CA GLU A 82 -12.73 12.11 7.73
C GLU A 82 -11.56 12.81 7.05
N ASP A 83 -10.90 13.71 7.74
CA ASP A 83 -9.77 14.49 7.21
C ASP A 83 -8.60 13.55 6.82
N LEU A 84 -8.32 12.53 7.66
CA LEU A 84 -7.33 11.49 7.36
C LEU A 84 -7.65 10.77 6.05
N LEU A 85 -8.90 10.32 5.87
CA LEU A 85 -9.28 9.55 4.69
C LEU A 85 -9.26 10.41 3.41
N VAL A 86 -9.78 11.66 3.50
CA VAL A 86 -9.75 12.60 2.36
C VAL A 86 -8.33 12.88 1.94
N ARG A 87 -7.45 13.26 2.88
CA ARG A 87 -6.03 13.52 2.58
C ARG A 87 -5.35 12.28 1.99
N THR A 88 -5.64 11.09 2.53
CA THR A 88 -5.05 9.84 2.05
C THR A 88 -5.41 9.57 0.59
N VAL A 89 -6.70 9.65 0.21
CA VAL A 89 -7.09 9.34 -1.17
C VAL A 89 -6.62 10.42 -2.14
N VAL A 90 -6.66 11.69 -1.74
CA VAL A 90 -6.18 12.81 -2.57
C VAL A 90 -4.67 12.67 -2.82
N ALA A 91 -3.87 12.52 -1.77
CA ALA A 91 -2.43 12.38 -1.89
C ALA A 91 -2.04 11.11 -2.68
N ALA A 92 -2.68 9.97 -2.41
CA ALA A 92 -2.42 8.73 -3.15
C ALA A 92 -2.75 8.86 -4.64
N THR A 93 -3.84 9.56 -4.98
CA THR A 93 -4.23 9.80 -6.38
C THR A 93 -3.22 10.71 -7.09
N HIS A 94 -2.74 11.76 -6.42
CA HIS A 94 -1.69 12.64 -6.96
C HIS A 94 -0.37 11.88 -7.15
N GLU A 95 0.10 11.14 -6.14
CA GLU A 95 1.33 10.34 -6.24
C GLU A 95 1.29 9.37 -7.43
N LEU A 96 0.14 8.73 -7.69
CA LEU A 96 -0.02 7.84 -8.83
C LEU A 96 -0.04 8.59 -10.17
N ARG A 97 -0.68 9.76 -10.24
CA ARG A 97 -0.77 10.58 -11.46
C ARG A 97 0.56 11.22 -11.83
N ASP A 98 1.35 11.59 -10.82
CA ASP A 98 2.64 12.26 -11.00
C ASP A 98 3.80 11.29 -11.22
N ASP A 99 3.56 9.97 -11.06
CA ASP A 99 4.59 8.93 -11.26
C ASP A 99 4.86 8.73 -12.76
N GLN A 100 5.93 9.36 -13.23
CA GLN A 100 6.37 9.27 -14.62
C GLN A 100 6.79 7.84 -15.02
N SER A 101 7.36 7.07 -14.08
CA SER A 101 7.75 5.68 -14.33
C SER A 101 6.53 4.80 -14.56
N LEU A 102 5.48 4.98 -13.73
CA LEU A 102 4.20 4.28 -13.89
C LEU A 102 3.51 4.67 -15.21
N ALA A 103 3.49 5.97 -15.54
CA ALA A 103 2.93 6.46 -16.80
C ALA A 103 3.65 5.85 -18.02
N LEU A 104 4.99 5.77 -17.98
CA LEU A 104 5.80 5.15 -19.04
C LEU A 104 5.53 3.64 -19.16
N MET A 105 5.42 2.93 -18.02
CA MET A 105 5.09 1.50 -18.01
C MET A 105 3.68 1.24 -18.57
N LEU A 106 2.70 2.05 -18.22
CA LEU A 106 1.34 1.96 -18.77
C LEU A 106 1.32 2.19 -20.29
N ALA A 107 2.17 3.08 -20.79
CA ALA A 107 2.27 3.36 -22.22
C ALA A 107 3.02 2.27 -23.00
N SER A 108 4.07 1.68 -22.42
CA SER A 108 4.96 0.71 -23.11
C SER A 108 4.52 -0.75 -22.94
N ALA A 109 3.98 -1.12 -21.79
CA ALA A 109 3.57 -2.48 -21.43
C ALA A 109 2.25 -2.47 -20.62
N PRO A 110 1.13 -2.02 -21.21
CA PRO A 110 -0.12 -1.80 -20.48
C PRO A 110 -0.65 -3.08 -19.83
N GLY A 111 -0.59 -4.23 -20.50
CA GLY A 111 -1.08 -5.51 -19.98
C GLY A 111 -0.36 -5.95 -18.71
N ASP A 112 0.96 -5.90 -18.70
CA ASP A 112 1.79 -6.29 -17.55
C ASP A 112 1.61 -5.30 -16.41
N THR A 113 1.57 -3.99 -16.70
CA THR A 113 1.37 -2.95 -15.69
C THR A 113 -0.01 -3.07 -15.06
N LEU A 114 -1.06 -3.30 -15.84
CA LEU A 114 -2.40 -3.55 -15.29
C LEU A 114 -2.44 -4.81 -14.44
N SER A 115 -1.78 -5.91 -14.85
CA SER A 115 -1.68 -7.12 -14.03
C SER A 115 -1.01 -6.86 -12.68
N GLN A 116 0.07 -6.08 -12.67
CA GLN A 116 0.76 -5.68 -11.44
C GLN A 116 -0.08 -4.79 -10.52
N LEU A 117 -0.95 -3.95 -11.06
CA LEU A 117 -1.84 -3.09 -10.27
C LEU A 117 -3.12 -3.80 -9.81
N THR A 118 -3.54 -4.86 -10.49
CA THR A 118 -4.86 -5.47 -10.24
C THR A 118 -4.80 -6.91 -9.72
N VAL A 119 -4.16 -7.82 -10.42
CA VAL A 119 -4.23 -9.27 -10.12
C VAL A 119 -2.98 -9.74 -9.39
N GLU A 120 -1.81 -9.64 -10.03
CA GLU A 120 -0.58 -10.22 -9.50
C GLU A 120 0.02 -9.38 -8.37
N GLY A 121 0.05 -8.06 -8.53
CA GLY A 121 0.66 -7.14 -7.58
C GLY A 121 -0.26 -6.70 -6.45
N LEU A 122 -1.57 -6.82 -6.60
CA LEU A 122 -2.54 -6.34 -5.62
C LEU A 122 -2.33 -6.90 -4.20
N PRO A 123 -2.04 -8.21 -4.00
CA PRO A 123 -1.76 -8.74 -2.66
C PRO A 123 -0.55 -8.08 -1.99
N ARG A 124 0.47 -7.71 -2.78
CA ARG A 124 1.66 -6.98 -2.30
C ARG A 124 1.28 -5.56 -1.91
N ILE A 125 0.56 -4.85 -2.78
CA ILE A 125 0.09 -3.48 -2.52
C ILE A 125 -0.74 -3.45 -1.25
N MET A 126 -1.71 -4.36 -1.07
CA MET A 126 -2.55 -4.44 0.12
C MET A 126 -1.75 -4.69 1.39
N ARG A 127 -0.74 -5.56 1.32
CA ARG A 127 0.13 -5.85 2.47
C ARG A 127 0.91 -4.61 2.91
N VAL A 128 1.56 -3.92 1.98
CA VAL A 128 2.35 -2.72 2.27
C VAL A 128 1.42 -1.58 2.72
N ALA A 129 0.32 -1.34 2.01
CA ALA A 129 -0.68 -0.35 2.42
C ALA A 129 -1.17 -0.56 3.86
N THR A 130 -1.47 -1.80 4.23
CA THR A 130 -1.93 -2.13 5.60
C THR A 130 -0.84 -1.84 6.64
N ILE A 131 0.43 -2.15 6.36
CA ILE A 131 1.54 -1.87 7.27
C ILE A 131 1.68 -0.37 7.55
N PHE A 132 1.55 0.46 6.52
CA PHE A 132 1.77 1.91 6.64
C PHE A 132 0.53 2.68 7.09
N LEU A 133 -0.66 2.33 6.60
CA LEU A 133 -1.87 3.12 6.80
C LEU A 133 -2.75 2.63 7.94
N ALA A 134 -2.79 1.32 8.24
CA ALA A 134 -3.63 0.84 9.32
C ALA A 134 -3.29 1.46 10.69
N PRO A 135 -2.02 1.67 11.07
CA PRO A 135 -1.66 2.35 12.32
C PRO A 135 -2.22 3.78 12.43
N LEU A 136 -2.42 4.49 11.31
CA LEU A 136 -3.01 5.83 11.31
C LEU A 136 -4.53 5.80 11.54
N VAL A 137 -5.17 4.71 11.16
CA VAL A 137 -6.63 4.48 11.29
C VAL A 137 -6.98 3.83 12.62
N ASP A 138 -6.08 3.03 13.21
CA ASP A 138 -6.28 2.29 14.47
C ASP A 138 -6.75 3.15 15.67
N PRO A 139 -6.40 4.46 15.79
CA PRO A 139 -6.97 5.32 16.83
C PRO A 139 -8.48 5.55 16.72
N TYR A 140 -9.04 5.40 15.51
CA TYR A 140 -10.45 5.68 15.22
C TYR A 140 -11.30 4.41 15.08
N LEU A 141 -10.70 3.28 14.69
CA LEU A 141 -11.39 2.03 14.38
C LEU A 141 -10.68 0.82 15.01
N PRO A 142 -11.40 -0.27 15.31
CA PRO A 142 -10.78 -1.54 15.66
C PRO A 142 -9.86 -2.04 14.55
N ARG A 143 -8.72 -2.64 14.87
CA ARG A 143 -7.69 -3.08 13.92
C ARG A 143 -8.22 -3.85 12.71
N ARG A 144 -9.23 -4.70 12.92
CA ARG A 144 -9.85 -5.46 11.83
C ARG A 144 -10.55 -4.53 10.85
N GLU A 145 -11.24 -3.52 11.34
CA GLU A 145 -11.97 -2.55 10.51
C GLU A 145 -10.99 -1.56 9.88
N SER A 146 -9.90 -1.17 10.56
CA SER A 146 -8.81 -0.38 9.96
C SER A 146 -8.23 -1.08 8.73
N ALA A 147 -7.89 -2.36 8.84
CA ALA A 147 -7.34 -3.12 7.72
C ALA A 147 -8.33 -3.22 6.54
N ARG A 148 -9.63 -3.41 6.83
CA ARG A 148 -10.69 -3.45 5.81
C ARG A 148 -10.87 -2.09 5.11
N LEU A 149 -10.82 -1.01 5.89
CA LEU A 149 -10.93 0.34 5.35
C LEU A 149 -9.73 0.66 4.44
N VAL A 150 -8.51 0.34 4.87
CA VAL A 150 -7.31 0.51 4.06
C VAL A 150 -7.40 -0.30 2.77
N GLU A 151 -7.83 -1.56 2.83
CA GLU A 151 -8.04 -2.40 1.64
C GLU A 151 -9.06 -1.77 0.68
N LEU A 152 -10.22 -1.33 1.19
CA LEU A 152 -11.27 -0.71 0.39
C LEU A 152 -10.76 0.56 -0.30
N LEU A 153 -10.12 1.47 0.44
CA LEU A 153 -9.61 2.74 -0.10
C LEU A 153 -8.52 2.50 -1.14
N SER A 154 -7.61 1.56 -0.90
CA SER A 154 -6.56 1.23 -1.87
C SER A 154 -7.15 0.71 -3.18
N ARG A 155 -8.16 -0.15 -3.12
CA ARG A 155 -8.88 -0.64 -4.31
C ARG A 155 -9.59 0.48 -5.04
N LEU A 156 -10.25 1.39 -4.31
CA LEU A 156 -10.92 2.55 -4.91
C LEU A 156 -9.93 3.47 -5.62
N VAL A 157 -8.84 3.86 -4.96
CA VAL A 157 -7.80 4.71 -5.56
C VAL A 157 -7.24 4.08 -6.84
N ILE A 158 -6.86 2.79 -6.82
CA ILE A 158 -6.39 2.09 -8.01
C ILE A 158 -7.45 2.07 -9.11
N SER A 159 -8.70 1.76 -8.76
CA SER A 159 -9.80 1.69 -9.73
C SER A 159 -10.07 3.04 -10.39
N TYR A 160 -10.15 4.11 -9.62
CA TYR A 160 -10.37 5.48 -10.15
C TYR A 160 -9.16 6.04 -10.89
N PHE A 161 -7.95 5.60 -10.53
CA PHE A 161 -6.73 5.93 -11.28
C PHE A 161 -6.72 5.26 -12.66
N LEU A 162 -7.04 3.97 -12.73
CA LEU A 162 -7.04 3.20 -13.98
C LEU A 162 -8.23 3.53 -14.90
N ALA A 163 -9.36 3.87 -14.31
CA ALA A 163 -10.58 4.22 -15.02
C ALA A 163 -11.22 5.46 -14.35
N PRO A 164 -10.78 6.68 -14.72
CA PRO A 164 -11.33 7.91 -14.17
C PRO A 164 -12.84 8.02 -14.36
N SER A 165 -13.53 8.60 -13.39
CA SER A 165 -14.98 8.82 -13.40
C SER A 165 -15.28 10.28 -13.73
N ASP A 166 -16.37 10.50 -14.49
CA ASP A 166 -16.88 11.85 -14.76
C ASP A 166 -17.60 12.48 -13.55
N HIS A 167 -17.87 11.69 -12.50
CA HIS A 167 -18.67 12.10 -11.35
C HIS A 167 -17.83 12.34 -10.09
N VAL A 168 -16.71 11.67 -9.95
CA VAL A 168 -15.86 11.72 -8.75
C VAL A 168 -14.39 11.75 -9.15
N ASP A 169 -13.70 12.80 -8.73
CA ASP A 169 -12.24 12.87 -8.78
C ASP A 169 -11.66 12.69 -7.36
N LEU A 170 -11.01 11.57 -7.12
CA LEU A 170 -10.34 11.29 -5.83
C LEU A 170 -9.06 12.12 -5.62
N GLY A 171 -8.56 12.78 -6.67
CA GLY A 171 -7.44 13.73 -6.56
C GLY A 171 -7.89 15.15 -6.15
N ASP A 172 -9.19 15.44 -6.15
CA ASP A 172 -9.75 16.71 -5.70
C ASP A 172 -10.44 16.55 -4.34
N ALA A 173 -10.01 17.33 -3.34
CA ALA A 173 -10.54 17.24 -1.99
C ALA A 173 -12.04 17.60 -1.90
N ASP A 174 -12.50 18.55 -2.71
CA ASP A 174 -13.90 18.98 -2.74
C ASP A 174 -14.81 17.92 -3.37
N SER A 175 -14.26 17.09 -4.26
CA SER A 175 -14.95 15.94 -4.87
C SER A 175 -14.84 14.68 -3.99
N ALA A 176 -13.67 14.41 -3.41
CA ALA A 176 -13.43 13.23 -2.59
C ALA A 176 -14.20 13.26 -1.26
N ARG A 177 -14.31 14.42 -0.60
CA ARG A 177 -14.95 14.57 0.72
C ARG A 177 -16.41 14.14 0.73
N PRO A 178 -17.32 14.63 -0.15
CA PRO A 178 -18.70 14.16 -0.21
C PRO A 178 -18.81 12.67 -0.52
N PHE A 179 -17.94 12.14 -1.37
CA PHE A 179 -17.90 10.72 -1.70
C PHE A 179 -17.57 9.85 -0.47
N ILE A 180 -16.53 10.23 0.28
CA ILE A 180 -16.12 9.52 1.50
C ILE A 180 -17.22 9.59 2.56
N ASN A 181 -17.82 10.76 2.77
CA ASN A 181 -18.86 10.97 3.77
C ASN A 181 -20.14 10.21 3.46
N THR A 182 -20.47 10.06 2.19
CA THR A 182 -21.72 9.41 1.78
C THR A 182 -21.56 7.87 1.70
N PHE A 183 -20.45 7.40 1.16
CA PHE A 183 -20.33 5.99 0.79
C PHE A 183 -19.36 5.16 1.65
N ILE A 184 -18.40 5.81 2.33
CA ILE A 184 -17.35 5.08 3.06
C ILE A 184 -17.56 5.17 4.57
N LEU A 185 -17.55 6.38 5.13
CA LEU A 185 -17.61 6.58 6.58
C LEU A 185 -18.81 5.92 7.26
N PRO A 186 -20.06 5.99 6.75
CA PRO A 186 -21.22 5.42 7.42
C PRO A 186 -21.12 3.92 7.61
N ALA A 187 -20.52 3.20 6.65
CA ALA A 187 -20.34 1.75 6.74
C ALA A 187 -19.44 1.33 7.91
N PHE A 188 -18.39 2.09 8.18
CA PHE A 188 -17.46 1.82 9.28
C PHE A 188 -17.96 2.35 10.62
N GLN A 189 -18.67 3.47 10.66
CA GLN A 189 -19.33 3.98 11.86
C GLN A 189 -20.43 3.04 12.37
N ALA A 190 -21.21 2.45 11.48
CA ALA A 190 -22.21 1.43 11.84
C ALA A 190 -21.58 0.19 12.49
N SER A 191 -20.39 -0.21 12.04
CA SER A 191 -19.64 -1.31 12.64
C SER A 191 -19.25 -1.02 14.10
N LEU A 192 -18.88 0.22 14.46
CA LEU A 192 -18.59 0.63 15.84
C LEU A 192 -19.84 0.52 16.73
N THR A 193 -20.98 0.97 16.25
CA THR A 193 -22.24 0.92 17.00
C THR A 193 -22.67 -0.54 17.26
N CYS A 194 -22.50 -1.42 16.29
CA CYS A 194 -22.85 -2.84 16.42
C CYS A 194 -21.96 -3.56 17.45
N LEU A 195 -20.68 -3.22 17.54
CA LEU A 195 -19.75 -3.80 18.53
C LEU A 195 -20.07 -3.37 19.97
N LEU A 196 -20.61 -2.18 20.17
CA LEU A 196 -21.07 -1.71 21.49
C LEU A 196 -22.33 -2.48 21.99
N TYR A 197 -23.19 -2.92 21.07
CA TYR A 197 -24.38 -3.70 21.38
C TYR A 197 -24.13 -5.20 21.59
N THR A 198 -23.03 -5.74 21.09
CA THR A 198 -22.68 -7.18 21.24
C THR A 198 -21.79 -7.47 22.44
N SER A 199 -21.49 -6.48 23.28
CA SER A 199 -20.87 -6.71 24.59
C SER A 199 -21.85 -7.50 25.47
N PRO A 200 -21.49 -8.71 25.97
CA PRO A 200 -22.42 -9.51 26.76
C PRO A 200 -22.85 -8.71 27.99
N SER A 201 -24.18 -8.58 28.13
CA SER A 201 -24.80 -7.91 29.29
C SER A 201 -24.29 -8.53 30.59
N PRO A 202 -24.04 -7.74 31.65
CA PRO A 202 -23.68 -8.27 32.96
C PRO A 202 -24.67 -9.33 33.49
N ARG A 203 -25.88 -9.39 32.94
CA ARG A 203 -26.94 -10.36 33.31
C ARG A 203 -26.70 -11.78 32.78
N ASP A 204 -25.87 -11.97 31.75
CA ASP A 204 -25.57 -13.30 31.23
C ASP A 204 -24.53 -14.08 32.03
N ARG A 205 -23.81 -13.41 32.96
CA ARG A 205 -22.86 -14.06 33.87
C ARG A 205 -23.51 -14.79 35.05
N THR A 206 -24.80 -14.64 35.28
CA THR A 206 -25.49 -15.23 36.44
C THR A 206 -26.19 -16.54 36.18
N ARG A 207 -26.21 -17.04 34.93
CA ARG A 207 -26.96 -18.31 34.57
C ARG A 207 -26.11 -19.59 34.56
N SER A 208 -24.82 -19.55 34.87
CA SER A 208 -24.01 -20.77 34.87
C SER A 208 -23.59 -21.26 36.26
N ARG A 209 -24.41 -21.04 37.27
CA ARG A 209 -24.28 -21.72 38.58
C ARG A 209 -25.59 -22.36 38.96
N MET A 210 -25.87 -23.56 38.40
CA MET A 210 -26.73 -24.55 39.05
C MET A 210 -25.81 -25.63 39.64
N PRO A 211 -25.84 -25.86 40.98
CA PRO A 211 -25.18 -27.01 41.54
C PRO A 211 -25.92 -28.27 41.20
N SER A 212 -25.22 -29.28 40.69
CA SER A 212 -25.68 -30.63 40.60
C SER A 212 -25.81 -31.17 42.04
N SER A 213 -26.98 -31.47 42.48
CA SER A 213 -27.26 -32.19 43.70
C SER A 213 -27.79 -33.56 43.44
N ALA A 214 -27.05 -34.54 44.03
CA ALA A 214 -27.39 -35.91 44.42
C ALA A 214 -27.82 -36.87 43.31
#